data_5fd0972e379e61544e2b8cea6efa1271
#
_entry.id   5fd0972e379e61544e2b8cea6efa1271
#
_cell.length_a   1.000
_cell.length_b   1.000
_cell.length_c   1.000
_cell.angle_alpha   90.00
_cell.angle_beta   90.00
_cell.angle_gamma   90.00
#
_symmetry.space_group_name_H-M   'P 1'
#
loop_
_entity.id
_entity.type
_entity.pdbx_description
1 polymer ?
#
loop_
_entity_poly.entity_id
_entity_poly.type
_entity_poly.pdbx_seq_one_letter_code
_entity_poly.pdbx_strand_id
1 'polypeptide(L)'
;MSTGPLIAEIAALVAEPARASMLSALVDGRALTAGELAYAARVTPQTASTHLARLTEAGLLSPMREGRHRYFRLVSPNVVEMLDGIVTVALENRPRRRPLSRQERELSAARICYDHLAGRLAVELTEVFTAQEYLVIADEGAEVTEAGACFFGAFGIDLSALSSARRRFCRVCLDWTERRPHLAGALGAALTKRCFDLAWTERMQHSRAVIVTASGKRGFFRTFGITVSEENWSPTGTDGKSRPSRLAAYPSE
;
A
#
# COMPACT_ATOMS: atom_id res chain seq x y z
N MET A 1 -17.31 -7.19 28.16
CA MET A 1 -18.11 -7.38 26.91
C MET A 1 -17.47 -8.48 26.08
N SER A 2 -18.24 -9.47 25.62
CA SER A 2 -17.70 -10.51 24.72
C SER A 2 -17.50 -9.90 23.31
N THR A 3 -16.29 -9.99 22.76
CA THR A 3 -15.95 -9.47 21.43
C THR A 3 -16.32 -10.43 20.29
N GLY A 4 -16.62 -11.71 20.63
CA GLY A 4 -16.91 -12.76 19.66
C GLY A 4 -18.06 -12.44 18.70
N PRO A 5 -19.23 -11.96 19.16
CA PRO A 5 -20.32 -11.57 18.25
C PRO A 5 -19.94 -10.48 17.25
N LEU A 6 -19.17 -9.47 17.68
CA LEU A 6 -18.71 -8.38 16.81
C LEU A 6 -17.75 -8.90 15.72
N ILE A 7 -16.85 -9.82 16.10
CA ILE A 7 -15.95 -10.45 15.13
C ILE A 7 -16.76 -11.26 14.12
N ALA A 8 -17.74 -12.06 14.58
CA ALA A 8 -18.55 -12.90 13.71
C ALA A 8 -19.37 -12.07 12.71
N GLU A 9 -19.92 -10.94 13.13
CA GLU A 9 -20.67 -10.02 12.28
C GLU A 9 -19.83 -9.48 11.12
N ILE A 10 -18.65 -8.93 11.43
CA ILE A 10 -17.74 -8.40 10.40
C ILE A 10 -17.17 -9.53 9.52
N ALA A 11 -16.79 -10.66 10.12
CA ALA A 11 -16.27 -11.82 9.39
C ALA A 11 -17.29 -12.37 8.38
N ALA A 12 -18.57 -12.47 8.75
CA ALA A 12 -19.63 -12.91 7.84
C ALA A 12 -19.82 -11.97 6.64
N LEU A 13 -19.57 -10.66 6.83
CA LEU A 13 -19.61 -9.69 5.72
C LEU A 13 -18.41 -9.87 4.77
N VAL A 14 -17.23 -10.08 5.31
CA VAL A 14 -15.99 -10.21 4.51
C VAL A 14 -15.87 -11.59 3.85
N ALA A 15 -16.45 -12.63 4.44
CA ALA A 15 -16.36 -14.02 3.94
C ALA A 15 -17.05 -14.24 2.60
N GLU A 16 -17.97 -13.38 2.17
CA GLU A 16 -18.66 -13.54 0.89
C GLU A 16 -17.76 -13.05 -0.26
N PRO A 17 -17.48 -13.88 -1.30
CA PRO A 17 -16.46 -13.60 -2.30
C PRO A 17 -16.65 -12.29 -3.08
N ALA A 18 -17.90 -11.91 -3.42
CA ALA A 18 -18.13 -10.67 -4.14
C ALA A 18 -17.87 -9.45 -3.24
N ARG A 19 -18.27 -9.50 -1.95
CA ARG A 19 -17.96 -8.42 -1.01
C ARG A 19 -16.48 -8.30 -0.74
N ALA A 20 -15.77 -9.42 -0.56
CA ALA A 20 -14.32 -9.43 -0.43
C ALA A 20 -13.63 -8.79 -1.64
N SER A 21 -14.09 -9.08 -2.86
CA SER A 21 -13.57 -8.49 -4.08
C SER A 21 -13.84 -6.98 -4.17
N MET A 22 -15.04 -6.51 -3.78
CA MET A 22 -15.37 -5.09 -3.71
C MET A 22 -14.51 -4.34 -2.69
N LEU A 23 -14.37 -4.88 -1.49
CA LEU A 23 -13.52 -4.30 -0.44
C LEU A 23 -12.06 -4.23 -0.90
N SER A 24 -11.56 -5.32 -1.50
CA SER A 24 -10.19 -5.39 -2.03
C SER A 24 -9.92 -4.35 -3.14
N ALA A 25 -10.91 -4.04 -3.96
CA ALA A 25 -10.81 -3.02 -5.01
C ALA A 25 -10.69 -1.59 -4.45
N LEU A 26 -11.11 -1.38 -3.20
CA LEU A 26 -11.10 -0.07 -2.51
C LEU A 26 -9.89 0.13 -1.59
N VAL A 27 -9.06 -0.90 -1.40
CA VAL A 27 -7.92 -0.86 -0.46
C VAL A 27 -6.89 0.22 -0.83
N ASP A 28 -6.85 0.67 -2.07
CA ASP A 28 -5.94 1.75 -2.53
C ASP A 28 -6.46 3.16 -2.27
N GLY A 29 -7.49 3.31 -1.44
CA GLY A 29 -8.04 4.59 -1.02
C GLY A 29 -8.88 5.32 -2.06
N ARG A 30 -9.03 4.76 -3.27
CA ARG A 30 -9.90 5.34 -4.30
C ARG A 30 -11.37 5.21 -3.94
N ALA A 31 -12.17 6.16 -4.41
CA ALA A 31 -13.60 6.03 -4.45
C ALA A 31 -14.02 5.42 -5.81
N LEU A 32 -14.82 4.35 -5.78
CA LEU A 32 -15.31 3.66 -6.97
C LEU A 32 -16.83 3.70 -7.02
N THR A 33 -17.38 3.75 -8.24
CA THR A 33 -18.82 3.66 -8.48
C THR A 33 -19.35 2.24 -8.25
N ALA A 34 -20.66 2.11 -8.07
CA ALA A 34 -21.29 0.78 -7.97
C ALA A 34 -21.05 -0.09 -9.21
N GLY A 35 -20.95 0.52 -10.41
CA GLY A 35 -20.65 -0.20 -11.65
C GLY A 35 -19.23 -0.75 -11.69
N GLU A 36 -18.23 0.04 -11.29
CA GLU A 36 -16.85 -0.40 -11.19
C GLU A 36 -16.67 -1.51 -10.15
N LEU A 37 -17.37 -1.40 -9.01
CA LEU A 37 -17.36 -2.42 -7.97
C LEU A 37 -18.08 -3.72 -8.40
N ALA A 38 -19.19 -3.61 -9.17
CA ALA A 38 -19.85 -4.75 -9.79
C ALA A 38 -18.92 -5.48 -10.75
N TYR A 39 -18.19 -4.72 -11.57
CA TYR A 39 -17.19 -5.27 -12.50
C TYR A 39 -16.04 -5.97 -11.75
N ALA A 40 -15.47 -5.33 -10.73
CA ALA A 40 -14.39 -5.89 -9.92
C ALA A 40 -14.81 -7.20 -9.22
N ALA A 41 -16.06 -7.27 -8.77
CA ALA A 41 -16.62 -8.46 -8.10
C ALA A 41 -17.22 -9.49 -9.07
N ARG A 42 -17.29 -9.20 -10.38
CA ARG A 42 -17.90 -10.03 -11.41
C ARG A 42 -19.36 -10.42 -11.10
N VAL A 43 -20.13 -9.47 -10.62
CA VAL A 43 -21.56 -9.62 -10.31
C VAL A 43 -22.41 -8.60 -11.08
N THR A 44 -23.73 -8.84 -11.11
CA THR A 44 -24.66 -7.88 -11.72
C THR A 44 -24.73 -6.58 -10.91
N PRO A 45 -25.07 -5.42 -11.53
CA PRO A 45 -25.22 -4.16 -10.81
C PRO A 45 -26.25 -4.24 -9.68
N GLN A 46 -27.30 -5.02 -9.83
CA GLN A 46 -28.31 -5.21 -8.80
C GLN A 46 -27.76 -5.99 -7.59
N THR A 47 -27.02 -7.08 -7.83
CA THR A 47 -26.32 -7.84 -6.79
C THR A 47 -25.30 -6.95 -6.07
N ALA A 48 -24.52 -6.18 -6.83
CA ALA A 48 -23.57 -5.23 -6.27
C ALA A 48 -24.25 -4.21 -5.35
N SER A 49 -25.38 -3.64 -5.76
CA SER A 49 -26.14 -2.69 -4.95
C SER A 49 -26.55 -3.27 -3.60
N THR A 50 -26.98 -4.54 -3.57
CA THR A 50 -27.35 -5.25 -2.34
C THR A 50 -26.12 -5.44 -1.43
N HIS A 51 -24.99 -5.85 -1.99
CA HIS A 51 -23.73 -6.01 -1.23
C HIS A 51 -23.23 -4.68 -0.68
N LEU A 52 -23.25 -3.62 -1.50
CA LEU A 52 -22.81 -2.28 -1.10
C LEU A 52 -23.71 -1.68 0.00
N ALA A 53 -25.02 -1.94 -0.02
CA ALA A 53 -25.91 -1.54 1.05
C ALA A 53 -25.51 -2.19 2.38
N ARG A 54 -25.32 -3.51 2.41
CA ARG A 54 -24.91 -4.25 3.61
C ARG A 54 -23.56 -3.79 4.16
N LEU A 55 -22.57 -3.57 3.29
CA LEU A 55 -21.26 -3.08 3.69
C LEU A 55 -21.31 -1.64 4.24
N THR A 56 -22.20 -0.81 3.69
CA THR A 56 -22.43 0.56 4.17
C THR A 56 -23.13 0.57 5.53
N GLU A 57 -24.16 -0.25 5.70
CA GLU A 57 -24.92 -0.39 6.95
C GLU A 57 -24.02 -0.86 8.09
N ALA A 58 -23.11 -1.79 7.81
CA ALA A 58 -22.11 -2.28 8.77
C ALA A 58 -20.93 -1.30 8.99
N GLY A 59 -20.93 -0.12 8.38
CA GLY A 59 -19.89 0.89 8.59
C GLY A 59 -18.53 0.53 7.97
N LEU A 60 -18.46 -0.39 7.01
CA LEU A 60 -17.23 -0.71 6.29
C LEU A 60 -17.01 0.22 5.09
N LEU A 61 -18.09 0.74 4.49
CA LEU A 61 -18.06 1.66 3.37
C LEU A 61 -18.72 3.00 3.72
N SER A 62 -18.13 4.08 3.18
CA SER A 62 -18.70 5.42 3.19
C SER A 62 -19.14 5.77 1.77
N PRO A 63 -20.46 5.96 1.52
CA PRO A 63 -20.94 6.44 0.24
C PRO A 63 -20.76 7.96 0.14
N MET A 64 -20.43 8.43 -1.06
CA MET A 64 -20.39 9.85 -1.41
C MET A 64 -21.08 10.07 -2.75
N ARG A 65 -21.71 11.22 -2.92
CA ARG A 65 -22.34 11.62 -4.19
C ARG A 65 -21.52 12.72 -4.85
N GLU A 66 -21.29 12.55 -6.14
CA GLU A 66 -20.70 13.57 -6.97
C GLU A 66 -21.50 13.64 -8.29
N GLY A 67 -22.23 14.72 -8.48
CA GLY A 67 -23.19 14.84 -9.56
C GLY A 67 -24.26 13.73 -9.52
N ARG A 68 -24.42 13.02 -10.63
CA ARG A 68 -25.37 11.89 -10.76
C ARG A 68 -24.81 10.53 -10.29
N HIS A 69 -23.53 10.49 -9.92
CA HIS A 69 -22.85 9.25 -9.57
C HIS A 69 -22.75 9.08 -8.04
N ARG A 70 -22.87 7.84 -7.60
CA ARG A 70 -22.62 7.43 -6.22
C ARG A 70 -21.32 6.64 -6.18
N TYR A 71 -20.37 7.14 -5.41
CA TYR A 71 -19.07 6.52 -5.17
C TYR A 71 -19.05 5.91 -3.78
N PHE A 72 -18.19 4.91 -3.60
CA PHE A 72 -17.97 4.22 -2.34
C PHE A 72 -16.47 4.19 -2.05
N ARG A 73 -16.11 4.37 -0.79
CA ARG A 73 -14.74 4.21 -0.29
C ARG A 73 -14.74 3.48 1.04
N LEU A 74 -13.63 2.91 1.44
CA LEU A 74 -13.47 2.37 2.80
C LEU A 74 -13.61 3.50 3.82
N VAL A 75 -14.27 3.21 4.96
CA VAL A 75 -14.58 4.22 5.97
C VAL A 75 -13.33 4.71 6.71
N SER A 76 -12.34 3.84 6.87
CA SER A 76 -11.12 4.15 7.62
C SER A 76 -9.94 3.24 7.22
N PRO A 77 -8.70 3.64 7.54
CA PRO A 77 -7.51 2.79 7.41
C PRO A 77 -7.60 1.48 8.20
N ASN A 78 -8.34 1.44 9.32
CA ASN A 78 -8.50 0.21 10.12
C ASN A 78 -9.17 -0.92 9.33
N VAL A 79 -10.08 -0.58 8.39
CA VAL A 79 -10.68 -1.59 7.49
C VAL A 79 -9.60 -2.19 6.57
N VAL A 80 -8.67 -1.38 6.09
CA VAL A 80 -7.53 -1.87 5.27
C VAL A 80 -6.65 -2.80 6.10
N GLU A 81 -6.29 -2.39 7.32
CA GLU A 81 -5.46 -3.18 8.23
C GLU A 81 -6.10 -4.54 8.56
N MET A 82 -7.41 -4.55 8.78
CA MET A 82 -8.17 -5.80 8.99
C MET A 82 -8.08 -6.71 7.75
N LEU A 83 -8.30 -6.17 6.55
CA LEU A 83 -8.24 -6.94 5.31
C LEU A 83 -6.84 -7.48 5.04
N ASP A 84 -5.80 -6.66 5.23
CA ASP A 84 -4.41 -7.08 5.07
C ASP A 84 -4.01 -8.11 6.14
N GLY A 85 -4.50 -8.00 7.37
CA GLY A 85 -4.34 -9.00 8.42
C GLY A 85 -4.94 -10.36 8.03
N ILE A 86 -6.16 -10.38 7.50
CA ILE A 86 -6.80 -11.61 7.00
C ILE A 86 -5.98 -12.24 5.87
N VAL A 87 -5.49 -11.43 4.92
CA VAL A 87 -4.64 -11.91 3.81
C VAL A 87 -3.33 -12.47 4.35
N THR A 88 -2.70 -11.81 5.32
CA THR A 88 -1.46 -12.27 5.96
C THR A 88 -1.65 -13.66 6.58
N VAL A 89 -2.66 -13.83 7.42
CA VAL A 89 -2.99 -15.13 8.06
C VAL A 89 -3.31 -16.21 7.01
N ALA A 90 -4.06 -15.85 5.96
CA ALA A 90 -4.39 -16.80 4.88
C ALA A 90 -3.14 -17.27 4.11
N LEU A 91 -2.13 -16.41 3.96
CA LEU A 91 -0.88 -16.73 3.27
C LEU A 91 0.12 -17.49 4.15
N GLU A 92 0.09 -17.30 5.47
CA GLU A 92 0.92 -18.07 6.41
C GLU A 92 0.66 -19.56 6.30
N ASN A 93 -0.59 -19.95 6.10
CA ASN A 93 -1.05 -21.33 6.06
C ASN A 93 -1.09 -21.93 4.65
N ARG A 94 -0.74 -21.17 3.61
CA ARG A 94 -0.70 -21.69 2.23
C ARG A 94 0.69 -22.23 1.90
N PRO A 95 0.81 -23.51 1.52
CA PRO A 95 2.05 -24.03 0.97
C PRO A 95 2.38 -23.27 -0.33
N ARG A 96 3.61 -22.74 -0.45
CA ARG A 96 4.12 -22.05 -1.65
C ARG A 96 4.28 -22.99 -2.83
N ARG A 97 3.22 -23.68 -3.25
CA ARG A 97 3.30 -24.74 -4.27
C ARG A 97 2.95 -24.33 -5.69
N ARG A 98 2.45 -23.12 -5.93
CA ARG A 98 2.18 -22.65 -7.29
C ARG A 98 2.94 -21.38 -7.62
N PRO A 99 3.41 -21.22 -8.88
CA PRO A 99 3.92 -19.93 -9.34
C PRO A 99 2.85 -18.84 -9.18
N LEU A 100 3.27 -17.64 -8.79
CA LEU A 100 2.36 -16.50 -8.73
C LEU A 100 1.83 -16.17 -10.12
N SER A 101 0.55 -15.87 -10.22
CA SER A 101 -0.03 -15.29 -11.43
C SER A 101 0.64 -13.96 -11.76
N ARG A 102 0.49 -13.48 -12.99
CA ARG A 102 1.00 -12.16 -13.40
C ARG A 102 0.50 -11.06 -12.45
N GLN A 103 -0.79 -11.04 -12.14
CA GLN A 103 -1.37 -10.03 -11.25
C GLN A 103 -0.81 -10.11 -9.82
N GLU A 104 -0.59 -11.32 -9.29
CA GLU A 104 0.02 -11.50 -7.97
C GLU A 104 1.48 -11.01 -7.95
N ARG A 105 2.24 -11.22 -9.02
CA ARG A 105 3.61 -10.69 -9.16
C ARG A 105 3.60 -9.15 -9.19
N GLU A 106 2.72 -8.56 -10.00
CA GLU A 106 2.59 -7.09 -10.10
C GLU A 106 2.26 -6.48 -8.73
N LEU A 107 1.30 -7.06 -8.00
CA LEU A 107 0.93 -6.61 -6.65
C LEU A 107 2.05 -6.81 -5.62
N SER A 108 2.85 -7.86 -5.75
CA SER A 108 3.98 -8.11 -4.85
C SER A 108 5.15 -7.17 -5.14
N ALA A 109 5.32 -6.75 -6.38
CA ALA A 109 6.38 -5.87 -6.80
C ALA A 109 6.20 -4.44 -6.24
N ALA A 110 5.10 -3.80 -6.62
CA ALA A 110 4.73 -2.48 -6.11
C ALA A 110 3.20 -2.31 -6.18
N ARG A 111 2.60 -1.80 -5.13
CA ARG A 111 1.16 -1.52 -5.06
C ARG A 111 0.87 -0.33 -4.15
N ILE A 112 -0.36 0.13 -4.18
CA ILE A 112 -0.87 1.08 -3.18
C ILE A 112 -1.57 0.30 -2.08
N CYS A 113 -1.22 0.61 -0.83
CA CYS A 113 -1.89 0.21 0.38
C CYS A 113 -2.53 1.46 1.00
N TYR A 114 -3.83 1.62 0.82
CA TYR A 114 -4.59 2.82 1.18
C TYR A 114 -4.12 4.08 0.42
N ASP A 115 -3.07 4.75 0.89
CA ASP A 115 -2.54 5.97 0.29
C ASP A 115 -1.00 6.01 0.20
N HIS A 116 -0.34 4.94 0.58
CA HIS A 116 1.10 4.80 0.56
C HIS A 116 1.56 3.60 -0.27
N LEU A 117 2.81 3.62 -0.72
CA LEU A 117 3.43 2.52 -1.45
C LEU A 117 3.60 1.29 -0.54
N ALA A 118 3.38 0.12 -1.09
CA ALA A 118 3.58 -1.19 -0.49
C ALA A 118 4.18 -2.16 -1.52
N GLY A 119 4.43 -3.40 -1.12
CA GLY A 119 5.16 -4.38 -1.91
C GLY A 119 6.66 -4.24 -1.74
N ARG A 120 7.40 -5.03 -2.50
CA ARG A 120 8.87 -5.08 -2.41
C ARG A 120 9.52 -3.71 -2.50
N LEU A 121 9.09 -2.86 -3.44
CA LEU A 121 9.63 -1.51 -3.59
C LEU A 121 9.56 -0.70 -2.29
N ALA A 122 8.41 -0.72 -1.64
CA ALA A 122 8.22 0.06 -0.41
C ALA A 122 9.00 -0.52 0.78
N VAL A 123 9.13 -1.84 0.84
CA VAL A 123 9.97 -2.52 1.85
C VAL A 123 11.43 -2.15 1.64
N GLU A 124 11.96 -2.24 0.41
CA GLU A 124 13.34 -1.85 0.09
C GLU A 124 13.61 -0.37 0.38
N LEU A 125 12.66 0.53 0.06
CA LEU A 125 12.77 1.95 0.44
C LEU A 125 12.87 2.13 1.95
N THR A 126 12.03 1.43 2.71
CA THR A 126 12.03 1.53 4.18
C THR A 126 13.34 1.01 4.76
N GLU A 127 13.90 -0.06 4.20
CA GLU A 127 15.20 -0.58 4.60
C GLU A 127 16.34 0.39 4.30
N VAL A 128 16.32 1.03 3.13
CA VAL A 128 17.29 2.08 2.80
C VAL A 128 17.19 3.22 3.80
N PHE A 129 15.99 3.70 4.12
CA PHE A 129 15.81 4.79 5.09
C PHE A 129 16.28 4.41 6.49
N THR A 130 16.06 3.16 6.91
CA THR A 130 16.56 2.67 8.19
C THR A 130 18.06 2.47 8.19
N ALA A 131 18.63 1.92 7.10
CA ALA A 131 20.07 1.68 6.98
C ALA A 131 20.89 2.99 6.85
N GLN A 132 20.28 4.07 6.35
CA GLN A 132 20.87 5.40 6.28
C GLN A 132 20.56 6.25 7.53
N GLU A 133 19.94 5.65 8.54
CA GLU A 133 19.52 6.33 9.77
C GLU A 133 18.59 7.53 9.53
N TYR A 134 17.83 7.55 8.42
CA TYR A 134 16.79 8.55 8.17
C TYR A 134 15.52 8.26 8.96
N LEU A 135 15.29 6.98 9.26
CA LEU A 135 14.17 6.50 10.08
C LEU A 135 14.67 5.56 11.16
N VAL A 136 14.10 5.70 12.35
CA VAL A 136 14.22 4.74 13.44
C VAL A 136 12.86 4.06 13.61
N ILE A 137 12.81 2.73 13.44
CA ILE A 137 11.60 1.95 13.65
C ILE A 137 11.58 1.50 15.12
N ALA A 138 10.50 1.84 15.83
CA ALA A 138 10.22 1.44 17.21
C ALA A 138 8.92 0.63 17.28
N ASP A 139 8.64 0.01 18.44
CA ASP A 139 7.46 -0.84 18.63
C ASP A 139 6.13 -0.14 18.33
N GLU A 140 6.05 1.16 18.56
CA GLU A 140 4.83 1.95 18.34
C GLU A 140 4.77 2.72 17.01
N GLY A 141 5.77 2.57 16.12
CA GLY A 141 5.80 3.28 14.84
C GLY A 141 7.20 3.52 14.29
N ALA A 142 7.40 4.65 13.64
CA ALA A 142 8.69 5.09 13.14
C ALA A 142 8.88 6.59 13.42
N GLU A 143 10.11 6.98 13.67
CA GLU A 143 10.54 8.36 13.89
C GLU A 143 11.50 8.79 12.80
N VAL A 144 11.37 10.04 12.36
CA VAL A 144 12.28 10.68 11.41
C VAL A 144 13.41 11.35 12.19
N THR A 145 14.64 11.00 11.86
CA THR A 145 15.83 11.62 12.45
C THR A 145 16.08 13.01 11.85
N GLU A 146 17.03 13.76 12.40
CA GLU A 146 17.47 15.03 11.82
C GLU A 146 18.04 14.86 10.41
N ALA A 147 18.87 13.82 10.20
CA ALA A 147 19.37 13.45 8.88
C ALA A 147 18.22 13.06 7.91
N GLY A 148 17.23 12.33 8.40
CA GLY A 148 16.02 12.01 7.65
C GLY A 148 15.23 13.27 7.29
N ALA A 149 15.09 14.22 8.21
CA ALA A 149 14.38 15.46 7.93
C ALA A 149 15.08 16.28 6.82
N CYS A 150 16.39 16.39 6.86
CA CYS A 150 17.18 17.01 5.80
C CYS A 150 16.99 16.29 4.47
N PHE A 151 17.07 14.94 4.47
CA PHE A 151 16.91 14.12 3.27
C PHE A 151 15.52 14.29 2.64
N PHE A 152 14.45 14.10 3.43
CA PHE A 152 13.08 14.19 2.90
C PHE A 152 12.76 15.61 2.42
N GLY A 153 13.26 16.65 3.11
CA GLY A 153 13.16 18.04 2.66
C GLY A 153 13.84 18.25 1.31
N ALA A 154 15.09 17.79 1.15
CA ALA A 154 15.81 17.84 -0.13
C ALA A 154 15.13 17.02 -1.23
N PHE A 155 14.49 15.92 -0.88
CA PHE A 155 13.68 15.13 -1.82
C PHE A 155 12.36 15.83 -2.22
N GLY A 156 12.03 16.97 -1.59
CA GLY A 156 10.86 17.78 -1.90
C GLY A 156 9.60 17.38 -1.11
N ILE A 157 9.76 16.85 0.09
CA ILE A 157 8.66 16.56 1.02
C ILE A 157 8.68 17.58 2.15
N ASP A 158 7.62 18.39 2.26
CA ASP A 158 7.45 19.36 3.34
C ASP A 158 6.97 18.66 4.63
N LEU A 159 7.91 18.34 5.52
CA LEU A 159 7.63 17.66 6.78
C LEU A 159 6.84 18.56 7.76
N SER A 160 6.98 19.88 7.67
CA SER A 160 6.26 20.82 8.55
C SER A 160 4.75 20.80 8.26
N ALA A 161 4.38 20.76 6.98
CA ALA A 161 2.99 20.60 6.57
C ALA A 161 2.39 19.25 6.99
N LEU A 162 3.20 18.18 7.03
CA LEU A 162 2.74 16.85 7.42
C LEU A 162 2.51 16.72 8.93
N SER A 163 3.31 17.37 9.76
CA SER A 163 3.21 17.29 11.23
C SER A 163 1.97 18.01 11.78
N SER A 164 1.41 18.96 11.05
CA SER A 164 0.19 19.68 11.42
C SER A 164 -1.10 18.89 11.15
N ALA A 165 -1.03 17.78 10.43
CA ALA A 165 -2.18 16.97 10.08
C ALA A 165 -2.70 16.15 11.29
N ARG A 166 -4.04 15.94 11.39
CA ARG A 166 -4.68 15.10 12.43
C ARG A 166 -4.28 13.61 12.37
N ARG A 167 -3.40 13.24 11.49
CA ARG A 167 -2.98 11.90 11.15
C ARG A 167 -1.63 11.59 11.79
N ARG A 168 -1.35 10.32 12.14
CA ARG A 168 -0.01 9.92 12.60
C ARG A 168 1.01 10.27 11.52
N PHE A 169 2.03 11.01 11.92
CA PHE A 169 3.05 11.55 11.01
C PHE A 169 3.83 10.44 10.31
N CYS A 170 4.41 9.52 11.09
CA CYS A 170 5.17 8.40 10.59
C CYS A 170 4.72 7.10 11.27
N ARG A 171 4.52 6.07 10.52
CA ARG A 171 4.20 4.72 11.03
C ARG A 171 4.71 3.69 10.03
N VAL A 172 4.80 2.46 10.45
CA VAL A 172 5.06 1.32 9.60
C VAL A 172 3.80 0.47 9.46
N CYS A 173 3.68 -0.17 8.30
CA CYS A 173 2.64 -1.14 7.99
C CYS A 173 3.33 -2.44 7.59
N LEU A 174 2.84 -3.59 8.05
CA LEU A 174 3.39 -4.89 7.67
C LEU A 174 2.97 -5.23 6.25
N ASP A 175 3.95 -5.48 5.38
CA ASP A 175 3.67 -5.92 4.02
C ASP A 175 3.27 -7.40 4.00
N TRP A 176 2.09 -7.72 3.48
CA TRP A 176 1.57 -9.09 3.46
C TRP A 176 2.30 -10.01 2.47
N THR A 177 3.02 -9.46 1.46
CA THR A 177 3.82 -10.25 0.52
C THR A 177 5.23 -10.49 1.02
N GLU A 178 5.88 -9.44 1.52
CA GLU A 178 7.28 -9.44 1.96
C GLU A 178 7.44 -9.83 3.43
N ARG A 179 6.35 -9.71 4.24
CA ARG A 179 6.33 -9.92 5.69
C ARG A 179 7.35 -9.06 6.44
N ARG A 180 7.55 -7.86 5.95
CA ARG A 180 8.49 -6.86 6.44
C ARG A 180 7.81 -5.51 6.48
N PRO A 181 8.25 -4.60 7.36
CA PRO A 181 7.64 -3.29 7.47
C PRO A 181 7.90 -2.43 6.22
N HIS A 182 6.91 -1.61 5.86
CA HIS A 182 7.04 -0.53 4.91
C HIS A 182 6.47 0.77 5.47
N LEU A 183 6.99 1.90 4.97
CA LEU A 183 6.66 3.23 5.46
C LEU A 183 5.21 3.62 5.14
N ALA A 184 4.49 4.04 6.16
CA ALA A 184 3.09 4.47 6.12
C ALA A 184 2.92 5.81 6.86
N GLY A 185 1.67 6.21 7.13
CA GLY A 185 1.37 7.48 7.78
C GLY A 185 1.41 8.64 6.79
N ALA A 186 1.48 9.87 7.32
CA ALA A 186 1.53 11.07 6.49
C ALA A 186 2.79 11.11 5.61
N LEU A 187 3.94 10.67 6.15
CA LEU A 187 5.20 10.61 5.42
C LEU A 187 5.16 9.56 4.29
N GLY A 188 4.61 8.36 4.55
CA GLY A 188 4.45 7.34 3.51
C GLY A 188 3.54 7.79 2.36
N ALA A 189 2.45 8.50 2.68
CA ALA A 189 1.58 9.10 1.68
C ALA A 189 2.27 10.22 0.88
N ALA A 190 3.03 11.08 1.54
CA ALA A 190 3.79 12.15 0.89
C ALA A 190 4.89 11.61 -0.04
N LEU A 191 5.62 10.57 0.40
CA LEU A 191 6.60 9.87 -0.42
C LEU A 191 5.94 9.28 -1.67
N THR A 192 4.79 8.63 -1.51
CA THR A 192 4.01 8.06 -2.60
C THR A 192 3.58 9.14 -3.59
N LYS A 193 3.01 10.23 -3.08
CA LYS A 193 2.63 11.37 -3.91
C LYS A 193 3.84 11.92 -4.67
N ARG A 194 4.97 12.08 -4.01
CA ARG A 194 6.21 12.57 -4.63
C ARG A 194 6.69 11.66 -5.76
N CYS A 195 6.62 10.34 -5.59
CA CYS A 195 6.95 9.39 -6.65
C CYS A 195 6.02 9.51 -7.88
N PHE A 196 4.73 9.79 -7.67
CA PHE A 196 3.80 10.10 -8.76
C PHE A 196 4.09 11.45 -9.41
N ASP A 197 4.33 12.50 -8.63
CA ASP A 197 4.64 13.85 -9.13
C ASP A 197 5.92 13.86 -9.99
N LEU A 198 6.90 13.04 -9.65
CA LEU A 198 8.12 12.83 -10.43
C LEU A 198 7.93 11.90 -11.64
N ALA A 199 6.73 11.37 -11.86
CA ALA A 199 6.44 10.34 -12.85
C ALA A 199 7.38 9.11 -12.74
N TRP A 200 7.83 8.79 -11.52
CA TRP A 200 8.60 7.57 -11.24
C TRP A 200 7.71 6.35 -11.14
N THR A 201 6.47 6.57 -10.76
CA THR A 201 5.46 5.52 -10.63
C THR A 201 4.18 5.95 -11.33
N GLU A 202 3.45 4.96 -11.87
CA GLU A 202 2.14 5.14 -12.51
C GLU A 202 1.16 4.10 -11.97
N ARG A 203 -0.12 4.49 -11.84
CA ARG A 203 -1.17 3.56 -11.43
C ARG A 203 -1.54 2.64 -12.59
N MET A 204 -1.67 1.36 -12.30
CA MET A 204 -2.24 0.42 -13.25
C MET A 204 -3.76 0.56 -13.30
N GLN A 205 -4.34 0.48 -14.51
CA GLN A 205 -5.79 0.49 -14.67
C GLN A 205 -6.41 -0.77 -14.05
N HIS A 206 -7.52 -0.60 -13.34
CA HIS A 206 -8.30 -1.69 -12.71
C HIS A 206 -7.51 -2.54 -11.70
N SER A 207 -6.38 -2.05 -11.21
CA SER A 207 -5.55 -2.70 -10.20
C SER A 207 -4.97 -1.67 -9.24
N ARG A 208 -4.66 -2.10 -8.02
CA ARG A 208 -3.86 -1.30 -7.09
C ARG A 208 -2.35 -1.46 -7.30
N ALA A 209 -1.94 -2.27 -8.27
CA ALA A 209 -0.54 -2.36 -8.66
C ALA A 209 -0.03 -1.04 -9.23
N VAL A 210 1.26 -0.82 -9.05
CA VAL A 210 1.97 0.39 -9.47
C VAL A 210 3.07 -0.03 -10.43
N ILE A 211 3.13 0.66 -11.57
CA ILE A 211 4.19 0.48 -12.55
C ILE A 211 5.33 1.41 -12.20
N VAL A 212 6.55 0.90 -12.14
CA VAL A 212 7.75 1.73 -12.07
C VAL A 212 8.18 2.08 -13.49
N THR A 213 8.16 3.36 -13.82
CA THR A 213 8.49 3.87 -15.15
C THR A 213 10.00 3.79 -15.44
N ALA A 214 10.40 4.03 -16.67
CA ALA A 214 11.82 4.11 -17.01
C ALA A 214 12.53 5.27 -16.27
N SER A 215 11.86 6.40 -16.07
CA SER A 215 12.37 7.51 -15.24
C SER A 215 12.44 7.09 -13.77
N GLY A 216 11.44 6.34 -13.29
CA GLY A 216 11.43 5.79 -11.94
C GLY A 216 12.56 4.82 -11.67
N LYS A 217 12.84 3.88 -12.60
CA LYS A 217 13.98 2.95 -12.46
C LYS A 217 15.30 3.72 -12.25
N ARG A 218 15.52 4.77 -13.04
CA ARG A 218 16.71 5.64 -12.89
C ARG A 218 16.67 6.45 -11.59
N GLY A 219 15.51 6.99 -11.24
CA GLY A 219 15.31 7.78 -10.02
C GLY A 219 15.55 6.97 -8.76
N PHE A 220 14.93 5.80 -8.63
CA PHE A 220 15.11 4.90 -7.49
C PHE A 220 16.57 4.44 -7.36
N PHE A 221 17.23 4.16 -8.48
CA PHE A 221 18.65 3.80 -8.45
C PHE A 221 19.54 4.96 -7.98
N ARG A 222 19.37 6.15 -8.57
CA ARG A 222 20.23 7.31 -8.26
C ARG A 222 20.01 7.83 -6.84
N THR A 223 18.76 7.87 -6.39
CA THR A 223 18.40 8.49 -5.10
C THR A 223 18.52 7.52 -3.93
N PHE A 224 18.16 6.24 -4.14
CA PHE A 224 18.06 5.26 -3.06
C PHE A 224 18.97 4.03 -3.25
N GLY A 225 19.67 3.93 -4.37
CA GLY A 225 20.46 2.74 -4.71
C GLY A 225 19.64 1.49 -5.04
N ILE A 226 18.33 1.64 -5.26
CA ILE A 226 17.42 0.53 -5.51
C ILE A 226 17.37 0.21 -7.00
N THR A 227 17.73 -1.03 -7.37
CA THR A 227 17.67 -1.50 -8.75
C THR A 227 16.34 -2.19 -9.01
N VAL A 228 15.51 -1.59 -9.87
CA VAL A 228 14.23 -2.12 -10.31
C VAL A 228 14.43 -2.80 -11.68
N SER A 229 14.67 -4.11 -11.69
CA SER A 229 14.80 -4.91 -12.91
C SER A 229 13.65 -5.93 -13.01
N GLU A 230 13.28 -6.38 -14.22
CA GLU A 230 12.24 -7.38 -14.41
C GLU A 230 12.57 -8.71 -13.73
N GLU A 231 13.84 -9.09 -13.68
CA GLU A 231 14.32 -10.31 -13.03
C GLU A 231 14.26 -10.22 -11.50
N ASN A 232 14.58 -9.07 -10.90
CA ASN A 232 14.48 -8.84 -9.45
C ASN A 232 13.03 -8.74 -8.95
N TRP A 233 12.07 -8.62 -9.85
CA TRP A 233 10.63 -8.56 -9.55
C TRP A 233 9.94 -9.91 -9.75
N SER A 234 10.70 -10.97 -10.05
CA SER A 234 10.19 -12.34 -10.00
C SER A 234 10.23 -12.87 -8.56
N PRO A 235 9.19 -13.56 -8.07
CA PRO A 235 9.08 -13.99 -6.67
C PRO A 235 9.95 -15.21 -6.29
N THR A 236 10.99 -15.52 -7.05
CA THR A 236 11.89 -16.66 -6.83
C THR A 236 13.33 -16.25 -6.58
N GLY A 237 13.58 -15.12 -5.94
CA GLY A 237 14.92 -14.69 -5.54
C GLY A 237 15.27 -15.11 -4.11
N THR A 238 15.47 -16.41 -3.85
CA THR A 238 16.36 -16.85 -2.77
C THR A 238 17.80 -16.81 -3.31
N ASP A 239 18.40 -15.66 -3.31
CA ASP A 239 19.86 -15.60 -3.40
C ASP A 239 20.36 -14.39 -2.64
N GLY A 240 20.91 -14.70 -1.44
CA GLY A 240 21.77 -13.81 -0.71
C GLY A 240 23.02 -13.52 -1.53
N LYS A 241 23.03 -12.45 -2.30
CA LYS A 241 24.24 -11.88 -2.88
C LYS A 241 24.41 -10.44 -2.44
N SER A 242 25.50 -10.28 -1.72
CA SER A 242 26.22 -9.08 -1.29
C SER A 242 25.79 -7.75 -1.93
N ARG A 243 25.33 -6.87 -1.06
CA ARG A 243 25.16 -5.44 -1.32
C ARG A 243 26.48 -4.80 -1.73
N PRO A 244 26.52 -3.90 -2.71
CA PRO A 244 27.61 -2.96 -2.84
C PRO A 244 27.52 -1.94 -1.69
N SER A 245 28.54 -1.90 -0.87
CA SER A 245 28.76 -0.88 0.16
C SER A 245 29.14 0.44 -0.52
N ARG A 246 28.50 1.52 -0.09
CA ARG A 246 28.74 2.93 -0.36
C ARG A 246 27.83 3.57 -1.43
N LEU A 247 26.80 4.24 -0.92
CA LEU A 247 26.19 5.36 -1.64
C LEU A 247 27.14 6.57 -1.57
N ALA A 248 27.47 7.12 -2.73
CA ALA A 248 28.25 8.34 -2.84
C ALA A 248 27.46 9.51 -2.22
N ALA A 249 28.16 10.35 -1.47
CA ALA A 249 27.63 11.60 -0.95
C ALA A 249 27.07 12.46 -2.09
N TYR A 250 25.94 13.13 -1.84
CA TYR A 250 25.37 14.12 -2.73
C TYR A 250 26.40 15.23 -2.98
N PRO A 251 26.70 15.62 -4.23
CA PRO A 251 27.40 16.85 -4.49
C PRO A 251 26.49 18.03 -4.12
N SER A 252 26.96 18.88 -3.26
CA SER A 252 26.43 20.22 -3.01
C SER A 252 26.68 21.07 -4.27
N GLU A 253 25.62 21.38 -5.04
CA GLU A 253 25.44 22.62 -5.79
C GLU A 253 23.95 22.91 -5.94
#